data_49e97b7566de740c7fe2948f86d8bc25
#
_entry.id   49e97b7566de740c7fe2948f86d8bc25
#
_cell.length_a   1.000
_cell.length_b   1.000
_cell.length_c   1.000
_cell.angle_alpha   90.00
_cell.angle_beta   90.00
_cell.angle_gamma   90.00
#
_symmetry.space_group_name_H-M   'P 1'
#
loop_
_entity.id
_entity.type
_entity.pdbx_description
1 polymer ?
#
loop_
_entity_poly.entity_id
_entity_poly.type
_entity_poly.pdbx_seq_one_letter_code
_entity_poly.pdbx_strand_id
1 'polypeptide(L)'
;MGVDILSKEKILIVDDEKEIRDLIDIYLKGEGYETLKAENGEEALSILEENDVDLIVLDIMMPKVNGIEACLKIREQREMPIIMLSAKSEDIDKILGLNTGADDYLTKPFNPLELVARVKSQLRRYKKFNNIVNKSEIGAVKENILEIDEISINMETHEVFKDGMEVKLTPTEFDILTLLGGNRGKVFSIENIYSSVWKQDFMQSDNTVMVHIRKVREKIEDDPRNPKYIKTVWGVGYKIDR
;
A
#
# COMPACT_ATOMS: atom_id res chain seq x y z
N MET A 1 35.76 -3.43 -13.88
CA MET A 1 34.87 -2.67 -12.99
C MET A 1 33.55 -2.50 -13.71
N GLY A 2 32.63 -3.42 -13.52
CA GLY A 2 31.25 -3.27 -14.01
C GLY A 2 30.54 -2.27 -13.13
N VAL A 3 30.17 -1.13 -13.70
CA VAL A 3 29.20 -0.24 -13.07
C VAL A 3 27.87 -0.99 -13.18
N ASP A 4 27.36 -1.54 -12.06
CA ASP A 4 25.97 -1.95 -11.97
C ASP A 4 25.14 -0.72 -12.32
N ILE A 5 24.58 -0.70 -13.53
CA ILE A 5 23.57 0.26 -13.93
C ILE A 5 22.33 -0.18 -13.15
N LEU A 6 22.17 0.36 -11.91
CA LEU A 6 20.93 0.24 -11.16
C LEU A 6 19.81 0.71 -12.10
N SER A 7 18.97 -0.21 -12.54
CA SER A 7 17.79 0.13 -13.34
C SER A 7 16.99 1.15 -12.55
N LYS A 8 16.63 2.27 -13.21
CA LYS A 8 15.81 3.30 -12.58
C LYS A 8 14.44 2.72 -12.30
N GLU A 9 13.89 3.04 -11.13
CA GLU A 9 12.52 2.66 -10.82
C GLU A 9 11.55 3.29 -11.83
N LYS A 10 10.63 2.47 -12.32
CA LYS A 10 9.65 2.82 -13.33
C LYS A 10 8.28 3.04 -12.71
N ILE A 11 7.71 4.22 -12.90
CA ILE A 11 6.42 4.63 -12.33
C ILE A 11 5.41 4.83 -13.46
N LEU A 12 4.25 4.16 -13.36
CA LEU A 12 3.13 4.37 -14.26
C LEU A 12 2.21 5.45 -13.69
N ILE A 13 1.97 6.49 -14.48
CA ILE A 13 1.08 7.61 -14.16
C ILE A 13 -0.20 7.45 -14.99
N VAL A 14 -1.34 7.32 -14.32
CA VAL A 14 -2.64 7.08 -14.95
C VAL A 14 -3.63 8.15 -14.51
N ASP A 15 -4.04 9.02 -15.42
CA ASP A 15 -4.97 10.13 -15.17
C ASP A 15 -5.53 10.55 -16.53
N ASP A 16 -6.80 10.92 -16.66
CA ASP A 16 -7.35 11.37 -17.94
C ASP A 16 -6.96 12.81 -18.27
N GLU A 17 -6.63 13.62 -17.25
CA GLU A 17 -6.15 14.99 -17.42
C GLU A 17 -4.67 15.03 -17.80
N LYS A 18 -4.37 15.41 -19.04
CA LYS A 18 -2.98 15.49 -19.54
C LYS A 18 -2.09 16.39 -18.69
N GLU A 19 -2.62 17.50 -18.23
CA GLU A 19 -1.91 18.50 -17.41
C GLU A 19 -1.46 17.89 -16.07
N ILE A 20 -2.28 17.05 -15.48
CA ILE A 20 -1.95 16.33 -14.23
C ILE A 20 -0.86 15.29 -14.51
N ARG A 21 -0.98 14.50 -15.59
CA ARG A 21 0.07 13.54 -15.98
C ARG A 21 1.41 14.23 -16.22
N ASP A 22 1.40 15.36 -16.93
CA ASP A 22 2.64 16.10 -17.24
C ASP A 22 3.24 16.75 -16.00
N LEU A 23 2.42 17.26 -15.08
CA LEU A 23 2.88 17.78 -13.79
C LEU A 23 3.58 16.68 -12.96
N ILE A 24 2.93 15.54 -12.79
CA ILE A 24 3.50 14.41 -12.03
C ILE A 24 4.79 13.92 -12.68
N ASP A 25 4.81 13.79 -14.01
CA ASP A 25 5.96 13.36 -14.79
C ASP A 25 7.20 14.25 -14.55
N ILE A 26 7.02 15.58 -14.58
CA ILE A 26 8.12 16.53 -14.34
C ILE A 26 8.72 16.32 -12.96
N TYR A 27 7.90 16.20 -11.92
CA TYR A 27 8.39 16.04 -10.55
C TYR A 27 9.06 14.67 -10.34
N LEU A 28 8.49 13.59 -10.85
CA LEU A 28 9.07 12.25 -10.71
C LEU A 28 10.38 12.10 -11.50
N LYS A 29 10.47 12.63 -12.72
CA LYS A 29 11.71 12.67 -13.49
C LYS A 29 12.79 13.52 -12.82
N GLY A 30 12.40 14.61 -12.16
CA GLY A 30 13.30 15.44 -11.35
C GLY A 30 13.97 14.66 -10.21
N GLU A 31 13.32 13.62 -9.70
CA GLU A 31 13.84 12.70 -8.68
C GLU A 31 14.58 11.48 -9.26
N GLY A 32 14.69 11.40 -10.58
CA GLY A 32 15.47 10.37 -11.27
C GLY A 32 14.67 9.13 -11.66
N TYR A 33 13.35 9.10 -11.46
CA TYR A 33 12.48 8.00 -11.87
C TYR A 33 12.28 7.95 -13.39
N GLU A 34 12.02 6.76 -13.91
CA GLU A 34 11.47 6.56 -15.25
C GLU A 34 9.95 6.56 -15.17
N THR A 35 9.26 7.16 -16.12
CA THR A 35 7.81 7.28 -16.09
C THR A 35 7.17 6.76 -17.36
N LEU A 36 6.06 6.05 -17.21
CA LEU A 36 5.10 5.71 -18.25
C LEU A 36 3.80 6.46 -18.00
N LYS A 37 3.02 6.74 -19.03
CA LYS A 37 1.76 7.49 -18.92
C LYS A 37 0.63 6.74 -19.59
N ALA A 38 -0.55 6.76 -18.97
CA ALA A 38 -1.80 6.24 -19.51
C ALA A 38 -2.94 7.24 -19.27
N GLU A 39 -3.91 7.30 -20.18
CA GLU A 39 -5.06 8.20 -20.10
C GLU A 39 -6.28 7.59 -19.41
N ASN A 40 -6.27 6.29 -19.20
CA ASN A 40 -7.37 5.54 -18.57
C ASN A 40 -6.89 4.16 -18.11
N GLY A 41 -7.77 3.45 -17.37
CA GLY A 41 -7.42 2.14 -16.84
C GLY A 41 -7.18 1.06 -17.88
N GLU A 42 -7.81 1.13 -19.06
CA GLU A 42 -7.61 0.17 -20.15
C GLU A 42 -6.18 0.25 -20.70
N GLU A 43 -5.71 1.47 -20.99
CA GLU A 43 -4.35 1.72 -21.45
C GLU A 43 -3.32 1.35 -20.38
N ALA A 44 -3.63 1.63 -19.10
CA ALA A 44 -2.77 1.25 -17.99
C ALA A 44 -2.57 -0.28 -17.91
N LEU A 45 -3.65 -1.07 -18.08
CA LEU A 45 -3.56 -2.53 -18.10
C LEU A 45 -2.71 -3.03 -19.28
N SER A 46 -2.90 -2.47 -20.49
CA SER A 46 -2.08 -2.82 -21.66
C SER A 46 -0.59 -2.51 -21.45
N ILE A 47 -0.27 -1.36 -20.85
CA ILE A 47 1.12 -1.01 -20.53
C ILE A 47 1.75 -2.00 -19.55
N LEU A 48 0.98 -2.46 -18.56
CA LEU A 48 1.44 -3.42 -17.57
C LEU A 48 1.67 -4.83 -18.12
N GLU A 49 1.04 -5.20 -19.25
CA GLU A 49 1.32 -6.46 -19.94
C GLU A 49 2.73 -6.48 -20.56
N GLU A 50 3.21 -5.32 -21.02
CA GLU A 50 4.48 -5.19 -21.76
C GLU A 50 5.62 -4.67 -20.88
N ASN A 51 5.33 -4.12 -19.69
CA ASN A 51 6.33 -3.44 -18.87
C ASN A 51 6.28 -3.90 -17.41
N ASP A 52 7.48 -4.06 -16.83
CA ASP A 52 7.62 -4.14 -15.38
C ASP A 52 7.60 -2.72 -14.81
N VAL A 53 6.70 -2.49 -13.86
CA VAL A 53 6.46 -1.20 -13.20
C VAL A 53 6.63 -1.39 -11.69
N ASP A 54 7.34 -0.46 -11.05
CA ASP A 54 7.65 -0.52 -9.62
C ASP A 54 6.58 0.15 -8.75
N LEU A 55 5.80 1.09 -9.32
CA LEU A 55 4.73 1.79 -8.61
C LEU A 55 3.75 2.40 -9.62
N ILE A 56 2.48 2.48 -9.23
CA ILE A 56 1.43 3.13 -10.02
C ILE A 56 0.86 4.33 -9.25
N VAL A 57 0.74 5.47 -9.92
CA VAL A 57 -0.10 6.61 -9.50
C VAL A 57 -1.35 6.57 -10.36
N LEU A 58 -2.53 6.41 -9.75
CA LEU A 58 -3.76 6.05 -10.44
C LEU A 58 -4.91 6.98 -10.04
N ASP A 59 -5.43 7.75 -10.98
CA ASP A 59 -6.64 8.52 -10.75
C ASP A 59 -7.87 7.62 -10.66
N ILE A 60 -8.81 7.99 -9.79
CA ILE A 60 -10.05 7.23 -9.58
C ILE A 60 -11.07 7.52 -10.66
N MET A 61 -11.23 8.78 -11.02
CA MET A 61 -12.33 9.26 -11.85
C MET A 61 -11.88 9.40 -13.30
N MET A 62 -11.84 8.31 -14.04
CA MET A 62 -11.43 8.28 -15.44
C MET A 62 -12.51 7.66 -16.33
N PRO A 63 -12.57 8.03 -17.64
CA PRO A 63 -13.46 7.40 -18.60
C PRO A 63 -13.05 5.95 -18.92
N LYS A 64 -13.96 5.19 -19.52
CA LYS A 64 -13.83 3.77 -19.88
C LYS A 64 -13.66 2.89 -18.62
N VAL A 65 -12.46 2.46 -18.32
CA VAL A 65 -12.12 1.72 -17.10
C VAL A 65 -11.63 2.74 -16.06
N ASN A 66 -12.44 2.93 -14.99
CA ASN A 66 -12.08 3.84 -13.89
C ASN A 66 -10.97 3.25 -13.02
N GLY A 67 -10.35 4.11 -12.18
CA GLY A 67 -9.20 3.69 -11.37
C GLY A 67 -9.49 2.59 -10.36
N ILE A 68 -10.70 2.51 -9.83
CA ILE A 68 -11.09 1.44 -8.90
C ILE A 68 -11.12 0.09 -9.62
N GLU A 69 -11.77 0.04 -10.78
CA GLU A 69 -11.85 -1.17 -11.59
C GLU A 69 -10.47 -1.60 -12.10
N ALA A 70 -9.64 -0.64 -12.54
CA ALA A 70 -8.27 -0.89 -12.94
C ALA A 70 -7.44 -1.46 -11.77
N CYS A 71 -7.54 -0.87 -10.57
CA CYS A 71 -6.84 -1.34 -9.39
C CYS A 71 -7.21 -2.78 -9.02
N LEU A 72 -8.50 -3.13 -9.03
CA LEU A 72 -8.95 -4.50 -8.75
C LEU A 72 -8.33 -5.50 -9.75
N LYS A 73 -8.38 -5.20 -11.05
CA LYS A 73 -7.77 -6.06 -12.09
C LYS A 73 -6.25 -6.19 -11.92
N ILE A 74 -5.56 -5.10 -11.60
CA ILE A 74 -4.12 -5.11 -11.35
C ILE A 74 -3.79 -6.02 -10.15
N ARG A 75 -4.58 -5.96 -9.09
CA ARG A 75 -4.37 -6.75 -7.87
C ARG A 75 -4.62 -8.24 -8.01
N GLU A 76 -5.28 -8.68 -9.08
CA GLU A 76 -5.40 -10.11 -9.38
C GLU A 76 -4.04 -10.76 -9.72
N GLN A 77 -3.07 -9.97 -10.22
CA GLN A 77 -1.82 -10.49 -10.76
C GLN A 77 -0.56 -9.76 -10.27
N ARG A 78 -0.68 -8.60 -9.66
CA ARG A 78 0.44 -7.69 -9.35
C ARG A 78 0.37 -7.14 -7.92
N GLU A 79 1.53 -7.05 -7.27
CA GLU A 79 1.67 -6.61 -5.86
C GLU A 79 2.39 -5.26 -5.69
N MET A 80 2.87 -4.65 -6.81
CA MET A 80 3.54 -3.35 -6.72
C MET A 80 2.63 -2.29 -6.08
N PRO A 81 3.18 -1.30 -5.37
CA PRO A 81 2.40 -0.28 -4.70
C PRO A 81 1.57 0.58 -5.65
N ILE A 82 0.34 0.89 -5.24
CA ILE A 82 -0.59 1.78 -5.96
C ILE A 82 -0.97 2.94 -5.05
N ILE A 83 -0.72 4.17 -5.51
CA ILE A 83 -1.19 5.40 -4.89
C ILE A 83 -2.39 5.89 -5.69
N MET A 84 -3.57 5.97 -5.06
CA MET A 84 -4.76 6.49 -5.70
C MET A 84 -4.87 8.00 -5.55
N LEU A 85 -5.24 8.70 -6.64
CA LEU A 85 -5.64 10.11 -6.63
C LEU A 85 -7.16 10.21 -6.59
N SER A 86 -7.71 11.01 -5.66
CA SER A 86 -9.15 11.18 -5.46
C SER A 86 -9.56 12.64 -5.53
N ALA A 87 -10.68 12.96 -6.16
CA ALA A 87 -11.20 14.32 -6.24
C ALA A 87 -11.86 14.81 -4.94
N LYS A 88 -12.36 13.89 -4.07
CA LYS A 88 -13.07 14.23 -2.81
C LYS A 88 -12.92 13.15 -1.76
N SER A 89 -13.10 13.54 -0.49
CA SER A 89 -13.21 12.62 0.64
C SER A 89 -14.36 11.60 0.51
N GLU A 90 -15.46 11.98 -0.16
CA GLU A 90 -16.60 11.08 -0.44
C GLU A 90 -16.26 9.93 -1.40
N ASP A 91 -15.26 10.12 -2.27
CA ASP A 91 -14.77 9.03 -3.12
C ASP A 91 -13.98 8.01 -2.29
N ILE A 92 -13.30 8.47 -1.24
CA ILE A 92 -12.62 7.59 -0.27
C ILE A 92 -13.64 6.71 0.45
N ASP A 93 -14.83 7.21 0.77
CA ASP A 93 -15.91 6.40 1.38
C ASP A 93 -16.42 5.30 0.43
N LYS A 94 -16.45 5.56 -0.88
CA LYS A 94 -16.74 4.54 -1.91
C LYS A 94 -15.61 3.52 -2.02
N ILE A 95 -14.36 3.97 -1.95
CA ILE A 95 -13.17 3.11 -1.95
C ILE A 95 -13.15 2.23 -0.70
N LEU A 96 -13.51 2.78 0.47
CA LEU A 96 -13.70 2.05 1.72
C LEU A 96 -14.73 0.92 1.55
N GLY A 97 -15.77 1.15 0.72
CA GLY A 97 -16.80 0.16 0.40
C GLY A 97 -16.32 -0.96 -0.52
N LEU A 98 -15.36 -0.72 -1.41
CA LEU A 98 -15.03 -1.59 -2.54
C LEU A 98 -13.73 -2.41 -2.40
N ASN A 99 -13.03 -2.31 -1.27
CA ASN A 99 -11.81 -3.12 -0.99
C ASN A 99 -10.77 -3.13 -2.15
N THR A 100 -10.41 -1.95 -2.65
CA THR A 100 -9.68 -1.77 -3.92
C THR A 100 -8.25 -2.31 -3.96
N GLY A 101 -7.59 -2.53 -2.82
CA GLY A 101 -6.19 -2.99 -2.78
C GLY A 101 -5.13 -1.90 -2.98
N ALA A 102 -5.49 -0.61 -3.03
CA ALA A 102 -4.51 0.48 -3.07
C ALA A 102 -3.71 0.59 -1.76
N ASP A 103 -2.46 1.07 -1.83
CA ASP A 103 -1.54 1.16 -0.69
C ASP A 103 -1.52 2.56 -0.07
N ASP A 104 -1.92 3.58 -0.81
CA ASP A 104 -2.00 4.95 -0.34
C ASP A 104 -3.03 5.76 -1.14
N TYR A 105 -3.48 6.89 -0.59
CA TYR A 105 -4.47 7.76 -1.19
C TYR A 105 -4.05 9.21 -1.05
N LEU A 106 -4.28 10.02 -2.11
CA LEU A 106 -3.98 11.44 -2.12
C LEU A 106 -5.15 12.20 -2.75
N THR A 107 -5.67 13.22 -2.04
CA THR A 107 -6.81 14.01 -2.53
C THR A 107 -6.35 15.13 -3.46
N LYS A 108 -7.06 15.32 -4.57
CA LYS A 108 -6.91 16.48 -5.47
C LYS A 108 -7.69 17.69 -4.89
N PRO A 109 -7.14 18.92 -4.93
CA PRO A 109 -5.80 19.26 -5.41
C PRO A 109 -4.71 18.88 -4.40
N PHE A 110 -3.58 18.36 -4.87
CA PHE A 110 -2.46 17.93 -4.04
C PHE A 110 -1.20 18.76 -4.29
N ASN A 111 -0.30 18.75 -3.31
CA ASN A 111 1.05 19.28 -3.49
C ASN A 111 1.91 18.20 -4.20
N PRO A 112 2.53 18.50 -5.37
CA PRO A 112 3.39 17.54 -6.06
C PRO A 112 4.54 16.99 -5.21
N LEU A 113 5.09 17.78 -4.29
CA LEU A 113 6.13 17.33 -3.37
C LEU A 113 5.61 16.31 -2.36
N GLU A 114 4.33 16.39 -1.98
CA GLU A 114 3.67 15.38 -1.14
C GLU A 114 3.56 14.06 -1.90
N LEU A 115 3.12 14.08 -3.17
CA LEU A 115 3.07 12.90 -4.01
C LEU A 115 4.46 12.25 -4.12
N VAL A 116 5.51 13.03 -4.39
CA VAL A 116 6.90 12.54 -4.45
C VAL A 116 7.31 11.87 -3.14
N ALA A 117 6.99 12.46 -1.99
CA ALA A 117 7.31 11.88 -0.69
C ALA A 117 6.60 10.52 -0.47
N ARG A 118 5.32 10.42 -0.86
CA ARG A 118 4.54 9.18 -0.82
C ARG A 118 5.12 8.11 -1.75
N VAL A 119 5.47 8.45 -2.98
CA VAL A 119 6.14 7.57 -3.94
C VAL A 119 7.44 7.01 -3.36
N LYS A 120 8.31 7.86 -2.84
CA LYS A 120 9.57 7.44 -2.19
C LYS A 120 9.32 6.47 -1.02
N SER A 121 8.31 6.76 -0.20
CA SER A 121 7.97 5.92 0.95
C SER A 121 7.48 4.54 0.52
N GLN A 122 6.58 4.47 -0.46
CA GLN A 122 6.02 3.22 -0.97
C GLN A 122 7.08 2.36 -1.66
N LEU A 123 7.91 2.94 -2.52
CA LEU A 123 9.02 2.23 -3.19
C LEU A 123 10.03 1.67 -2.19
N ARG A 124 10.42 2.45 -1.17
CA ARG A 124 11.33 1.99 -0.12
C ARG A 124 10.76 0.79 0.64
N ARG A 125 9.47 0.80 0.97
CA ARG A 125 8.77 -0.29 1.65
C ARG A 125 8.73 -1.54 0.78
N TYR A 126 8.31 -1.40 -0.46
CA TYR A 126 8.21 -2.48 -1.42
C TYR A 126 9.55 -3.17 -1.68
N LYS A 127 10.62 -2.38 -1.86
CA LYS A 127 11.99 -2.92 -2.01
C LYS A 127 12.47 -3.65 -0.76
N LYS A 128 12.19 -3.10 0.42
CA LYS A 128 12.57 -3.77 1.68
C LYS A 128 11.85 -5.12 1.79
N PHE A 129 10.57 -5.16 1.46
CA PHE A 129 9.76 -6.36 1.43
C PHE A 129 10.36 -7.42 0.47
N ASN A 130 10.56 -7.08 -0.80
CA ASN A 130 11.10 -7.98 -1.81
C ASN A 130 12.54 -8.43 -1.53
N ASN A 131 13.40 -7.57 -0.99
CA ASN A 131 14.77 -7.93 -0.64
C ASN A 131 14.86 -8.95 0.50
N ILE A 132 13.87 -9.00 1.37
CA ILE A 132 13.79 -9.97 2.45
C ILE A 132 13.32 -11.31 1.91
N VAL A 133 12.26 -11.32 1.09
CA VAL A 133 11.76 -12.54 0.42
C VAL A 133 12.87 -13.23 -0.38
N ASN A 134 13.64 -12.48 -1.17
CA ASN A 134 14.75 -13.02 -1.98
C ASN A 134 15.96 -13.51 -1.16
N LYS A 135 16.13 -13.07 0.09
CA LYS A 135 17.23 -13.54 0.97
C LYS A 135 16.90 -14.80 1.76
N SER A 136 15.64 -15.13 1.92
CA SER A 136 15.17 -16.32 2.67
C SER A 136 15.59 -17.64 2.02
N GLU A 137 16.03 -17.64 0.76
CA GLU A 137 16.53 -18.85 0.08
C GLU A 137 17.97 -19.24 0.47
N ILE A 138 18.69 -18.43 1.25
CA ILE A 138 20.12 -18.66 1.56
C ILE A 138 20.39 -18.53 3.05
N GLY A 139 20.21 -19.63 3.79
CA GLY A 139 20.82 -19.82 5.11
C GLY A 139 19.83 -19.88 6.27
N ALA A 140 20.18 -20.65 7.32
CA ALA A 140 19.41 -20.85 8.54
C ALA A 140 19.09 -19.50 9.24
N VAL A 141 17.90 -19.00 8.99
CA VAL A 141 17.35 -17.78 9.56
C VAL A 141 16.91 -18.10 11.00
N LYS A 142 17.35 -17.34 12.00
CA LYS A 142 16.71 -17.34 13.31
C LYS A 142 15.27 -16.88 13.08
N GLU A 143 14.31 -17.78 13.22
CA GLU A 143 12.89 -17.48 13.07
C GLU A 143 12.48 -16.38 14.06
N ASN A 144 12.34 -15.16 13.57
CA ASN A 144 11.77 -14.05 14.32
C ASN A 144 10.26 -14.05 14.09
N ILE A 145 9.59 -15.00 14.77
CA ILE A 145 8.14 -15.20 14.63
C ILE A 145 7.42 -14.39 15.70
N LEU A 146 6.47 -13.59 15.29
CA LEU A 146 5.51 -12.92 16.14
C LEU A 146 4.20 -13.70 16.13
N GLU A 147 3.80 -14.22 17.29
CA GLU A 147 2.54 -14.97 17.44
C GLU A 147 1.43 -14.11 18.04
N ILE A 148 0.25 -14.18 17.44
CA ILE A 148 -0.98 -13.51 17.89
C ILE A 148 -2.10 -14.56 17.85
N ASP A 149 -2.28 -15.30 18.92
CA ASP A 149 -3.21 -16.43 19.01
C ASP A 149 -2.99 -17.43 17.84
N GLU A 150 -3.93 -17.56 16.91
CA GLU A 150 -3.84 -18.45 15.75
C GLU A 150 -3.07 -17.84 14.55
N ILE A 151 -2.56 -16.62 14.69
CA ILE A 151 -1.80 -15.93 13.63
C ILE A 151 -0.31 -16.02 13.96
N SER A 152 0.47 -16.53 13.02
CA SER A 152 1.93 -16.50 13.07
C SER A 152 2.48 -15.61 11.96
N ILE A 153 3.40 -14.71 12.29
CA ILE A 153 3.99 -13.72 11.41
C ILE A 153 5.49 -13.91 11.42
N ASN A 154 6.06 -14.34 10.32
CA ASN A 154 7.50 -14.38 10.16
C ASN A 154 8.02 -12.99 9.76
N MET A 155 8.72 -12.32 10.68
CA MET A 155 9.23 -10.96 10.51
C MET A 155 10.39 -10.88 9.50
N GLU A 156 10.97 -12.01 9.12
CA GLU A 156 12.10 -12.06 8.20
C GLU A 156 11.69 -12.46 6.79
N THR A 157 10.73 -13.39 6.64
CA THR A 157 10.19 -13.77 5.33
C THR A 157 8.97 -12.95 4.93
N HIS A 158 8.38 -12.19 5.88
CA HIS A 158 7.12 -11.45 5.74
C HIS A 158 5.90 -12.35 5.43
N GLU A 159 6.01 -13.62 5.71
CA GLU A 159 4.90 -14.56 5.60
C GLU A 159 3.98 -14.46 6.81
N VAL A 160 2.69 -14.56 6.55
CA VAL A 160 1.65 -14.56 7.59
C VAL A 160 0.80 -15.81 7.42
N PHE A 161 0.59 -16.54 8.50
CA PHE A 161 -0.29 -17.71 8.54
C PHE A 161 -1.39 -17.51 9.57
N LYS A 162 -2.60 -17.93 9.27
CA LYS A 162 -3.70 -18.06 10.23
C LYS A 162 -4.19 -19.50 10.20
N ASP A 163 -4.25 -20.17 11.35
CA ASP A 163 -4.61 -21.59 11.45
C ASP A 163 -3.78 -22.49 10.50
N GLY A 164 -2.52 -22.14 10.26
CA GLY A 164 -1.61 -22.83 9.34
C GLY A 164 -1.86 -22.57 7.84
N MET A 165 -2.82 -21.72 7.49
CA MET A 165 -3.08 -21.29 6.12
C MET A 165 -2.42 -19.94 5.86
N GLU A 166 -1.72 -19.82 4.72
CA GLU A 166 -1.08 -18.57 4.31
C GLU A 166 -2.10 -17.47 4.05
N VAL A 167 -1.84 -16.29 4.62
CA VAL A 167 -2.62 -15.06 4.42
C VAL A 167 -1.77 -14.03 3.67
N LYS A 168 -2.13 -13.74 2.43
CA LYS A 168 -1.41 -12.75 1.62
C LYS A 168 -1.76 -11.32 2.04
N LEU A 169 -0.79 -10.62 2.60
CA LEU A 169 -0.88 -9.22 2.98
C LEU A 169 -0.03 -8.36 2.04
N THR A 170 -0.53 -7.16 1.70
CA THR A 170 0.33 -6.15 1.07
C THR A 170 1.38 -5.66 2.08
N PRO A 171 2.50 -5.05 1.64
CA PRO A 171 3.52 -4.52 2.55
C PRO A 171 2.97 -3.56 3.61
N THR A 172 1.99 -2.73 3.26
CA THR A 172 1.34 -1.80 4.19
C THR A 172 0.47 -2.52 5.23
N GLU A 173 -0.29 -3.52 4.81
CA GLU A 173 -1.10 -4.35 5.71
C GLU A 173 -0.23 -5.15 6.68
N PHE A 174 0.88 -5.70 6.20
CA PHE A 174 1.89 -6.39 7.01
C PHE A 174 2.48 -5.46 8.07
N ASP A 175 2.92 -4.24 7.68
CA ASP A 175 3.50 -3.26 8.60
C ASP A 175 2.49 -2.84 9.69
N ILE A 176 1.20 -2.69 9.35
CA ILE A 176 0.15 -2.38 10.33
C ILE A 176 -0.05 -3.56 11.30
N LEU A 177 -0.19 -4.77 10.79
CA LEU A 177 -0.41 -5.96 11.63
C LEU A 177 0.77 -6.19 12.58
N THR A 178 1.99 -6.06 12.10
CA THR A 178 3.21 -6.22 12.91
C THR A 178 3.39 -5.08 13.92
N LEU A 179 3.04 -3.83 13.58
CA LEU A 179 3.05 -2.71 14.52
C LEU A 179 2.11 -2.98 15.71
N LEU A 180 0.88 -3.38 15.43
CA LEU A 180 -0.12 -3.62 16.47
C LEU A 180 0.19 -4.91 17.26
N GLY A 181 0.56 -5.99 16.57
CA GLY A 181 0.86 -7.28 17.15
C GLY A 181 2.11 -7.28 18.02
N GLY A 182 3.17 -6.58 17.57
CA GLY A 182 4.40 -6.42 18.35
C GLY A 182 4.24 -5.51 19.59
N ASN A 183 3.08 -4.82 19.72
CA ASN A 183 2.79 -3.93 20.84
C ASN A 183 1.44 -4.26 21.49
N ARG A 184 1.16 -5.55 21.73
CA ARG A 184 -0.11 -6.03 22.31
C ARG A 184 -0.51 -5.27 23.57
N GLY A 185 -1.78 -4.89 23.66
CA GLY A 185 -2.37 -4.11 24.75
C GLY A 185 -2.18 -2.60 24.65
N LYS A 186 -1.30 -2.11 23.77
CA LYS A 186 -1.11 -0.67 23.53
C LYS A 186 -2.10 -0.16 22.48
N VAL A 187 -2.76 0.96 22.77
CA VAL A 187 -3.62 1.65 21.81
C VAL A 187 -2.78 2.59 20.95
N PHE A 188 -2.94 2.51 19.65
CA PHE A 188 -2.34 3.42 18.67
C PHE A 188 -3.41 4.30 18.07
N SER A 189 -3.23 5.62 18.11
CA SER A 189 -4.07 6.57 17.38
C SER A 189 -3.86 6.38 15.85
N ILE A 190 -4.82 6.86 15.06
CA ILE A 190 -4.70 6.88 13.60
C ILE A 190 -3.40 7.59 13.18
N GLU A 191 -3.12 8.74 13.78
CA GLU A 191 -1.89 9.50 13.56
C GLU A 191 -0.62 8.68 13.87
N ASN A 192 -0.61 7.98 15.01
CA ASN A 192 0.54 7.17 15.40
C ASN A 192 0.75 5.94 14.49
N ILE A 193 -0.33 5.31 14.02
CA ILE A 193 -0.23 4.24 13.04
C ILE A 193 0.33 4.81 11.73
N TYR A 194 -0.25 5.92 11.24
CA TYR A 194 0.18 6.56 10.01
C TYR A 194 1.68 6.92 10.06
N SER A 195 2.10 7.69 11.06
CA SER A 195 3.50 8.11 11.21
C SER A 195 4.46 6.92 11.35
N SER A 196 4.03 5.85 12.04
CA SER A 196 4.84 4.65 12.22
C SER A 196 4.99 3.84 10.94
N VAL A 197 3.91 3.70 10.16
CA VAL A 197 3.88 2.87 8.95
C VAL A 197 4.36 3.66 7.73
N TRP A 198 3.78 4.84 7.46
CA TRP A 198 4.15 5.64 6.27
C TRP A 198 5.44 6.43 6.44
N LYS A 199 5.91 6.65 7.68
CA LYS A 199 7.11 7.46 8.01
C LYS A 199 7.00 8.91 7.52
N GLN A 200 5.80 9.46 7.60
CA GLN A 200 5.44 10.82 7.20
C GLN A 200 4.53 11.45 8.25
N ASP A 201 4.43 12.78 8.21
CA ASP A 201 3.49 13.51 9.07
C ASP A 201 2.04 13.22 8.63
N PHE A 202 1.17 13.01 9.61
CA PHE A 202 -0.24 12.73 9.37
C PHE A 202 -0.98 14.01 8.94
N MET A 203 -1.73 13.92 7.85
CA MET A 203 -2.67 14.96 7.45
C MET A 203 -4.09 14.62 7.91
N GLN A 204 -4.78 15.57 8.56
CA GLN A 204 -6.07 15.33 9.23
C GLN A 204 -7.21 14.80 8.34
N SER A 205 -7.10 14.93 7.03
CA SER A 205 -8.10 14.44 6.06
C SER A 205 -7.83 13.02 5.54
N ASP A 206 -6.82 12.34 6.09
CA ASP A 206 -6.35 11.07 5.56
C ASP A 206 -7.04 9.87 6.23
N ASN A 207 -7.94 9.20 5.50
CA ASN A 207 -8.64 7.99 5.94
C ASN A 207 -7.86 6.69 5.64
N THR A 208 -6.64 6.79 5.13
CA THR A 208 -5.81 5.68 4.66
C THR A 208 -5.67 4.56 5.71
N VAL A 209 -5.41 4.92 6.97
CA VAL A 209 -5.27 3.94 8.06
C VAL A 209 -6.54 3.10 8.24
N MET A 210 -7.72 3.73 8.22
CA MET A 210 -9.00 3.02 8.42
C MET A 210 -9.27 2.04 7.28
N VAL A 211 -8.91 2.40 6.04
CA VAL A 211 -9.00 1.51 4.87
C VAL A 211 -8.17 0.26 5.09
N HIS A 212 -6.91 0.43 5.45
CA HIS A 212 -6.00 -0.71 5.65
C HIS A 212 -6.37 -1.56 6.86
N ILE A 213 -6.81 -0.98 7.98
CA ILE A 213 -7.33 -1.74 9.12
C ILE A 213 -8.51 -2.63 8.70
N ARG A 214 -9.42 -2.10 7.88
CA ARG A 214 -10.53 -2.88 7.35
C ARG A 214 -10.04 -4.04 6.49
N LYS A 215 -9.09 -3.81 5.57
CA LYS A 215 -8.52 -4.85 4.70
C LYS A 215 -7.78 -5.93 5.48
N VAL A 216 -6.98 -5.54 6.47
CA VAL A 216 -6.32 -6.52 7.34
C VAL A 216 -7.36 -7.38 8.04
N ARG A 217 -8.43 -6.78 8.60
CA ARG A 217 -9.52 -7.52 9.22
C ARG A 217 -10.20 -8.49 8.26
N GLU A 218 -10.50 -8.08 7.03
CA GLU A 218 -11.11 -8.94 6.00
C GLU A 218 -10.26 -10.18 5.69
N LYS A 219 -8.95 -10.13 5.92
CA LYS A 219 -8.02 -11.23 5.67
C LYS A 219 -7.74 -12.11 6.90
N ILE A 220 -7.76 -11.53 8.11
CA ILE A 220 -7.37 -12.26 9.33
C ILE A 220 -8.53 -12.55 10.28
N GLU A 221 -9.64 -11.81 10.22
CA GLU A 221 -10.79 -12.00 11.13
C GLU A 221 -11.82 -12.96 10.50
N ASP A 222 -12.49 -13.75 11.34
CA ASP A 222 -13.61 -14.57 10.87
C ASP A 222 -14.85 -13.70 10.60
N ASP A 223 -15.05 -12.66 11.41
CA ASP A 223 -16.05 -11.60 11.20
C ASP A 223 -15.39 -10.22 11.29
N PRO A 224 -15.08 -9.56 10.16
CA PRO A 224 -14.46 -8.24 10.14
C PRO A 224 -15.26 -7.15 10.86
N ARG A 225 -16.59 -7.33 11.01
CA ARG A 225 -17.47 -6.40 11.72
C ARG A 225 -17.44 -6.59 13.23
N ASN A 226 -17.11 -7.80 13.67
CA ASN A 226 -16.93 -8.14 15.08
C ASN A 226 -15.53 -8.73 15.33
N PRO A 227 -14.46 -7.94 15.14
CA PRO A 227 -13.09 -8.43 15.08
C PRO A 227 -12.61 -9.04 16.39
N LYS A 228 -11.91 -10.17 16.30
CA LYS A 228 -11.26 -10.85 17.43
C LYS A 228 -9.90 -10.20 17.72
N TYR A 229 -9.08 -9.95 16.71
CA TYR A 229 -7.70 -9.51 16.85
C TYR A 229 -7.57 -7.99 16.92
N ILE A 230 -7.91 -7.27 15.86
CA ILE A 230 -7.73 -5.82 15.81
C ILE A 230 -8.96 -5.12 16.39
N LYS A 231 -8.88 -4.66 17.63
CA LYS A 231 -9.97 -3.97 18.33
C LYS A 231 -9.97 -2.47 18.03
N THR A 232 -11.18 -1.90 17.86
CA THR A 232 -11.37 -0.44 17.83
C THR A 232 -11.54 0.09 19.24
N VAL A 233 -10.74 1.09 19.59
CA VAL A 233 -10.93 1.89 20.80
C VAL A 233 -11.57 3.21 20.37
N TRP A 234 -12.87 3.32 20.56
CA TRP A 234 -13.69 4.44 20.06
C TRP A 234 -13.13 5.80 20.51
N GLY A 235 -12.99 6.71 19.55
CA GLY A 235 -12.45 8.06 19.78
C GLY A 235 -10.94 8.11 20.01
N VAL A 236 -10.23 6.96 20.00
CA VAL A 236 -8.78 6.88 20.26
C VAL A 236 -8.02 6.23 19.11
N GLY A 237 -8.39 5.02 18.66
CA GLY A 237 -7.65 4.31 17.62
C GLY A 237 -7.83 2.79 17.66
N TYR A 238 -6.73 2.06 17.47
CA TYR A 238 -6.73 0.61 17.32
C TYR A 238 -5.70 -0.07 18.22
N LYS A 239 -5.96 -1.33 18.58
CA LYS A 239 -5.03 -2.19 19.33
C LYS A 239 -5.25 -3.66 18.99
N ILE A 240 -4.27 -4.49 19.34
CA ILE A 240 -4.44 -5.94 19.56
C ILE A 240 -4.35 -6.18 21.08
N ASP A 241 -5.27 -6.97 21.65
CA ASP A 241 -5.27 -7.27 23.08
C ASP A 241 -4.06 -8.14 23.46
N ARG A 242 -3.77 -8.25 24.76
CA ARG A 242 -2.67 -9.08 25.29
C ARG A 242 -2.98 -10.56 25.18
#